data_587b6127f777f93014b35ef5770ede7d
#
_entry.id   587b6127f777f93014b35ef5770ede7d
#
_cell.length_a   1.000
_cell.length_b   1.000
_cell.length_c   1.000
_cell.angle_alpha   90.00
_cell.angle_beta   90.00
_cell.angle_gamma   90.00
#
_symmetry.space_group_name_H-M   'P 1'
#
loop_
_entity.id
_entity.type
_entity.pdbx_description
1 polymer ?
#
loop_
_entity_poly.entity_id
_entity_poly.type
_entity_poly.pdbx_seq_one_letter_code
_entity_poly.pdbx_strand_id
1 'polypeptide(L)'
;MAQLTNNDEKYRDLLFEILAHGLITDPEVKRSLAKFFIFVGDGGNGKGTLLSIIRSILNRENCSGLKIKQMSDERYAYSLDGKLVNLGDDIQDQPINGKDMEMLKNISTCDYVEIRKMFKNSTSAAMTTSLIFTSNHILKSWEKGESYKRRVLWLPMYSKPKRKDPRFITKLTTQKALEYWLRLIIEGYKRLYENGDFTN
;
A
#
# COMPACT_ATOMS: atom_id res chain seq x y z
N MET A 1 4.02 -15.59 5.20
CA MET A 1 2.65 -15.34 4.69
C MET A 1 1.60 -16.25 5.33
N ALA A 2 1.74 -17.56 5.34
CA ALA A 2 0.72 -18.48 5.89
C ALA A 2 0.17 -18.06 7.28
N GLN A 3 1.03 -17.64 8.20
CA GLN A 3 0.58 -17.14 9.51
C GLN A 3 -0.21 -15.82 9.42
N LEU A 4 0.16 -14.92 8.51
CA LEU A 4 -0.54 -13.63 8.35
C LEU A 4 -1.93 -13.81 7.76
N THR A 5 -2.11 -14.81 6.92
CA THR A 5 -3.35 -15.10 6.22
C THR A 5 -4.18 -16.22 6.88
N ASN A 6 -3.78 -16.68 8.06
CA ASN A 6 -4.44 -17.80 8.76
C ASN A 6 -4.55 -19.06 7.88
N ASN A 7 -3.53 -19.33 7.03
CA ASN A 7 -3.48 -20.40 6.04
C ASN A 7 -4.53 -20.30 4.90
N ASP A 8 -5.20 -19.18 4.75
CA ASP A 8 -6.08 -18.91 3.62
C ASP A 8 -5.23 -18.62 2.37
N GLU A 9 -5.38 -19.47 1.36
CA GLU A 9 -4.62 -19.38 0.11
C GLU A 9 -5.07 -18.20 -0.75
N LYS A 10 -6.37 -17.93 -0.83
CA LYS A 10 -6.89 -16.80 -1.58
C LYS A 10 -6.40 -15.49 -0.97
N TYR A 11 -6.45 -15.38 0.36
CA TYR A 11 -5.94 -14.19 1.04
C TYR A 11 -4.41 -14.03 0.87
N ARG A 12 -3.66 -15.13 0.86
CA ARG A 12 -2.22 -15.12 0.55
C ARG A 12 -1.97 -14.59 -0.86
N ASP A 13 -2.72 -15.08 -1.83
CA ASP A 13 -2.59 -14.66 -3.23
C ASP A 13 -2.95 -13.19 -3.41
N LEU A 14 -4.02 -12.72 -2.78
CA LEU A 14 -4.38 -11.31 -2.71
C LEU A 14 -3.23 -10.46 -2.14
N LEU A 15 -2.55 -10.90 -1.08
CA LEU A 15 -1.41 -10.17 -0.53
C LEU A 15 -0.26 -10.02 -1.54
N PHE A 16 0.04 -11.05 -2.32
CA PHE A 16 1.06 -10.95 -3.37
C PHE A 16 0.62 -10.05 -4.52
N GLU A 17 -0.64 -10.04 -4.87
CA GLU A 17 -1.21 -9.13 -5.87
C GLU A 17 -1.13 -7.67 -5.42
N ILE A 18 -1.39 -7.39 -4.14
CA ILE A 18 -1.22 -6.04 -3.56
C ILE A 18 0.24 -5.58 -3.64
N LEU A 19 1.19 -6.47 -3.35
CA LEU A 19 2.61 -6.16 -3.49
C LEU A 19 2.99 -5.95 -4.97
N ALA A 20 2.42 -6.76 -5.86
CA ALA A 20 2.60 -6.66 -7.30
C ALA A 20 2.02 -5.36 -7.88
N HIS A 21 0.91 -4.87 -7.33
CA HIS A 21 0.32 -3.59 -7.71
C HIS A 21 1.33 -2.43 -7.58
N GLY A 22 2.28 -2.50 -6.63
CA GLY A 22 3.39 -1.54 -6.52
C GLY A 22 4.35 -1.54 -7.71
N LEU A 23 4.43 -2.61 -8.48
CA LEU A 23 5.30 -2.71 -9.66
C LEU A 23 4.64 -2.23 -10.95
N ILE A 24 3.34 -1.92 -10.94
CA ILE A 24 2.61 -1.40 -12.09
C ILE A 24 2.91 0.10 -12.19
N THR A 25 3.60 0.51 -13.24
CA THR A 25 3.98 1.90 -13.52
C THR A 25 3.22 2.49 -14.71
N ASP A 26 2.48 1.69 -15.45
CA ASP A 26 1.59 2.15 -16.50
C ASP A 26 0.32 2.77 -15.89
N PRO A 27 0.02 4.06 -16.15
CA PRO A 27 -1.13 4.75 -15.55
C PRO A 27 -2.47 4.16 -15.97
N GLU A 28 -2.62 3.63 -17.19
CA GLU A 28 -3.89 3.08 -17.68
C GLU A 28 -4.19 1.75 -17.00
N VAL A 29 -3.21 0.86 -16.94
CA VAL A 29 -3.30 -0.41 -16.21
C VAL A 29 -3.56 -0.14 -14.72
N LYS A 30 -2.84 0.82 -14.13
CA LYS A 30 -3.01 1.20 -12.73
C LYS A 30 -4.40 1.73 -12.43
N ARG A 31 -4.95 2.56 -13.33
CA ARG A 31 -6.30 3.12 -13.24
C ARG A 31 -7.38 2.05 -13.28
N SER A 32 -7.22 0.99 -14.06
CA SER A 32 -8.18 -0.12 -14.09
C SER A 32 -8.25 -0.86 -12.75
N LEU A 33 -7.13 -0.88 -12.02
CA LEU A 33 -6.97 -1.48 -10.68
C LEU A 33 -7.03 -0.44 -9.55
N ALA A 34 -7.76 0.64 -9.71
CA ALA A 34 -7.80 1.82 -8.83
C ALA A 34 -8.16 1.49 -7.37
N LYS A 35 -7.17 1.04 -6.61
CA LYS A 35 -7.29 0.65 -5.19
C LYS A 35 -6.23 1.34 -4.33
N PHE A 36 -6.55 1.48 -3.05
CA PHE A 36 -5.57 1.67 -1.98
C PHE A 36 -5.83 0.69 -0.85
N PHE A 37 -4.82 0.38 -0.08
CA PHE A 37 -4.78 -0.80 0.79
C PHE A 37 -4.58 -0.38 2.24
N ILE A 38 -5.36 -0.95 3.15
CA ILE A 38 -5.25 -0.68 4.58
C ILE A 38 -5.16 -1.99 5.35
N PHE A 39 -3.98 -2.29 5.88
CA PHE A 39 -3.77 -3.42 6.78
C PHE A 39 -4.27 -3.07 8.17
N VAL A 40 -5.28 -3.78 8.64
CA VAL A 40 -5.94 -3.53 9.93
C VAL A 40 -5.67 -4.65 10.91
N GLY A 41 -5.41 -4.29 12.14
CA GLY A 41 -5.32 -5.26 13.24
C GLY A 41 -4.59 -4.69 14.45
N ASP A 42 -4.81 -5.30 15.59
CA ASP A 42 -4.18 -4.91 16.85
C ASP A 42 -2.64 -4.94 16.79
N GLY A 43 -1.99 -4.32 17.74
CA GLY A 43 -0.53 -4.31 17.83
C GLY A 43 0.08 -5.73 17.88
N GLY A 44 1.25 -5.90 17.26
CA GLY A 44 2.04 -7.13 17.32
C GLY A 44 1.65 -8.23 16.34
N ASN A 45 0.80 -7.96 15.36
CA ASN A 45 0.33 -8.93 14.34
C ASN A 45 1.12 -8.89 13.02
N GLY A 46 2.27 -8.24 12.97
CA GLY A 46 3.20 -8.30 11.84
C GLY A 46 3.06 -7.20 10.79
N LYS A 47 2.17 -6.19 10.95
CA LYS A 47 2.04 -5.05 10.02
C LYS A 47 3.39 -4.39 9.74
N GLY A 48 4.07 -3.89 10.78
CA GLY A 48 5.37 -3.23 10.63
C GLY A 48 6.45 -4.15 10.04
N THR A 49 6.40 -5.46 10.34
CA THR A 49 7.29 -6.46 9.72
C THR A 49 7.05 -6.54 8.22
N LEU A 50 5.79 -6.58 7.78
CA LEU A 50 5.44 -6.61 6.37
C LEU A 50 5.92 -5.34 5.65
N LEU A 51 5.69 -4.16 6.22
CA LEU A 51 6.21 -2.91 5.64
C LEU A 51 7.74 -2.91 5.53
N SER A 52 8.45 -3.49 6.51
CA SER A 52 9.91 -3.60 6.48
C SER A 52 10.38 -4.54 5.36
N ILE A 53 9.68 -5.65 5.13
CA ILE A 53 9.97 -6.58 4.03
C ILE A 53 9.75 -5.88 2.68
N ILE A 54 8.63 -5.16 2.51
CA ILE A 54 8.34 -4.41 1.29
C ILE A 54 9.47 -3.40 0.99
N ARG A 55 9.89 -2.63 1.99
CA ARG A 55 11.04 -1.69 1.85
C ARG A 55 12.33 -2.38 1.44
N SER A 56 12.56 -3.60 1.92
CA SER A 56 13.76 -4.37 1.56
C SER A 56 13.70 -4.94 0.15
N ILE A 57 12.51 -5.29 -0.35
CA ILE A 57 12.31 -5.81 -1.70
C ILE A 57 12.42 -4.68 -2.74
N LEU A 58 11.76 -3.56 -2.49
CA LEU A 58 11.63 -2.46 -3.45
C LEU A 58 12.76 -1.43 -3.37
N ASN A 59 13.64 -1.52 -2.39
CA ASN A 59 14.59 -0.53 -1.95
C ASN A 59 13.93 0.73 -1.35
N ARG A 60 14.60 1.33 -0.38
CA ARG A 60 14.07 2.49 0.36
C ARG A 60 13.80 3.70 -0.52
N GLU A 61 14.62 3.91 -1.53
CA GLU A 61 14.51 5.02 -2.48
C GLU A 61 13.23 4.98 -3.33
N ASN A 62 12.67 3.78 -3.57
CA ASN A 62 11.42 3.57 -4.30
C ASN A 62 10.17 3.60 -3.40
N CYS A 63 10.36 3.88 -2.10
CA CYS A 63 9.29 3.94 -1.12
C CYS A 63 9.16 5.34 -0.54
N SER A 64 7.94 5.78 -0.31
CA SER A 64 7.62 6.93 0.54
C SER A 64 6.94 6.47 1.83
N GLY A 65 6.66 7.39 2.75
CA GLY A 65 6.08 7.07 4.05
C GLY A 65 5.11 8.15 4.54
N LEU A 66 4.35 8.77 3.63
CA LEU A 66 3.40 9.82 3.98
C LEU A 66 2.18 9.26 4.71
N LYS A 67 1.76 9.97 5.71
CA LYS A 67 0.44 9.79 6.34
C LYS A 67 -0.65 10.39 5.43
N ILE A 68 -1.88 9.89 5.53
CA ILE A 68 -3.00 10.36 4.71
C ILE A 68 -3.14 11.89 4.79
N LYS A 69 -3.10 12.48 5.99
CA LYS A 69 -3.21 13.93 6.19
C LYS A 69 -2.09 14.76 5.55
N GLN A 70 -0.95 14.16 5.26
CA GLN A 70 0.15 14.85 4.59
C GLN A 70 -0.02 14.90 3.07
N MET A 71 -0.78 13.95 2.49
CA MET A 71 -0.91 13.83 1.04
C MET A 71 -1.67 14.98 0.41
N SER A 72 -2.57 15.65 1.14
CA SER A 72 -3.32 16.81 0.67
C SER A 72 -2.53 18.13 0.66
N ASP A 73 -1.28 18.13 1.14
CA ASP A 73 -0.35 19.26 0.99
C ASP A 73 0.59 18.99 -0.18
N GLU A 74 0.57 19.84 -1.19
CA GLU A 74 1.36 19.72 -2.43
C GLU A 74 2.87 19.53 -2.19
N ARG A 75 3.40 20.09 -1.10
CA ARG A 75 4.82 19.99 -0.72
C ARG A 75 5.20 18.59 -0.26
N TYR A 76 4.31 17.95 0.51
CA TYR A 76 4.52 16.55 0.91
C TYR A 76 4.19 15.59 -0.22
N ALA A 77 3.11 15.86 -0.98
CA ALA A 77 2.70 15.04 -2.12
C ALA A 77 3.82 14.89 -3.15
N TYR A 78 4.69 15.90 -3.32
CA TYR A 78 5.88 15.79 -4.16
C TYR A 78 6.76 14.58 -3.84
N SER A 79 6.81 14.13 -2.58
CA SER A 79 7.60 12.95 -2.19
C SER A 79 7.04 11.62 -2.68
N LEU A 80 5.85 11.61 -3.27
CA LEU A 80 5.26 10.42 -3.92
C LEU A 80 5.70 10.29 -5.38
N ASP A 81 6.11 11.40 -5.99
CA ASP A 81 6.48 11.43 -7.40
C ASP A 81 7.66 10.47 -7.68
N GLY A 82 7.48 9.59 -8.67
CA GLY A 82 8.45 8.56 -9.02
C GLY A 82 8.61 7.42 -8.00
N LYS A 83 7.76 7.32 -6.97
CA LYS A 83 7.79 6.20 -6.01
C LYS A 83 6.87 5.07 -6.44
N LEU A 84 7.32 3.84 -6.20
CA LEU A 84 6.53 2.64 -6.46
C LEU A 84 5.42 2.46 -5.42
N VAL A 85 5.74 2.70 -4.15
CA VAL A 85 4.79 2.53 -3.05
C VAL A 85 4.91 3.65 -2.01
N ASN A 86 3.79 3.99 -1.41
CA ASN A 86 3.74 4.73 -0.15
C ASN A 86 3.37 3.78 0.98
N LEU A 87 4.20 3.73 2.01
CA LEU A 87 4.03 2.88 3.19
C LEU A 87 3.73 3.76 4.40
N GLY A 88 2.48 4.22 4.49
CA GLY A 88 2.00 5.05 5.60
C GLY A 88 1.71 4.19 6.83
N ASP A 89 2.46 4.41 7.90
CA ASP A 89 2.31 3.64 9.12
C ASP A 89 1.39 4.34 10.11
N ASP A 90 0.63 3.52 10.86
CA ASP A 90 -0.22 3.89 11.99
C ASP A 90 -1.19 5.05 11.71
N ILE A 91 -2.21 4.78 10.90
CA ILE A 91 -3.29 5.74 10.71
C ILE A 91 -4.08 5.86 12.02
N GLN A 92 -4.17 7.08 12.54
CA GLN A 92 -4.93 7.37 13.75
C GLN A 92 -6.44 7.14 13.53
N ASP A 93 -7.15 6.69 14.57
CA ASP A 93 -8.62 6.54 14.57
C ASP A 93 -9.32 7.91 14.55
N GLN A 94 -9.17 8.63 13.45
CA GLN A 94 -9.82 9.92 13.19
C GLN A 94 -10.52 9.86 11.83
N PRO A 95 -11.67 10.51 11.69
CA PRO A 95 -12.33 10.61 10.39
C PRO A 95 -11.39 11.22 9.35
N ILE A 96 -11.36 10.65 8.17
CA ILE A 96 -10.67 11.21 7.02
C ILE A 96 -11.54 12.35 6.48
N ASN A 97 -10.99 13.54 6.34
CA ASN A 97 -11.72 14.68 5.78
C ASN A 97 -11.87 14.55 4.25
N GLY A 98 -12.77 15.36 3.66
CA GLY A 98 -13.07 15.30 2.24
C GLY A 98 -11.86 15.54 1.33
N LYS A 99 -10.98 16.50 1.70
CA LYS A 99 -9.78 16.83 0.92
C LYS A 99 -8.77 15.68 0.90
N ASP A 100 -8.53 15.04 2.05
CA ASP A 100 -7.63 13.89 2.14
C ASP A 100 -8.19 12.70 1.37
N MET A 101 -9.52 12.51 1.41
CA MET A 101 -10.20 11.44 0.66
C MET A 101 -10.14 11.68 -0.85
N GLU A 102 -10.33 12.91 -1.29
CA GLU A 102 -10.18 13.29 -2.69
C GLU A 102 -8.77 13.00 -3.19
N MET A 103 -7.74 13.35 -2.42
CA MET A 103 -6.35 13.05 -2.77
C MET A 103 -6.09 11.54 -2.89
N LEU A 104 -6.58 10.73 -1.93
CA LEU A 104 -6.48 9.26 -2.02
C LEU A 104 -7.13 8.71 -3.29
N LYS A 105 -8.30 9.24 -3.67
CA LYS A 105 -8.99 8.85 -4.91
C LYS A 105 -8.17 9.23 -6.14
N ASN A 106 -7.72 10.47 -6.23
CA ASN A 106 -6.99 10.98 -7.39
C ASN A 106 -5.69 10.20 -7.60
N ILE A 107 -4.93 9.92 -6.55
CA ILE A 107 -3.72 9.10 -6.67
C ILE A 107 -4.07 7.66 -7.06
N SER A 108 -5.12 7.06 -6.47
CA SER A 108 -5.49 5.67 -6.80
C SER A 108 -6.00 5.50 -8.24
N THR A 109 -6.54 6.55 -8.84
CA THR A 109 -6.99 6.59 -10.25
C THR A 109 -5.95 7.15 -11.21
N CYS A 110 -4.74 7.47 -10.72
CA CYS A 110 -3.69 8.12 -11.51
C CYS A 110 -4.17 9.43 -12.16
N ASP A 111 -5.07 10.15 -11.50
CA ASP A 111 -5.49 11.48 -11.93
C ASP A 111 -4.40 12.50 -11.61
N TYR A 112 -4.38 13.62 -12.35
CA TYR A 112 -3.42 14.68 -12.11
C TYR A 112 -3.67 15.35 -10.75
N VAL A 113 -2.60 15.47 -9.97
CA VAL A 113 -2.60 16.17 -8.68
C VAL A 113 -1.52 17.24 -8.68
N GLU A 114 -1.79 18.35 -7.99
CA GLU A 114 -0.81 19.41 -7.82
C GLU A 114 0.26 18.99 -6.81
N ILE A 115 1.52 19.12 -7.23
CA ILE A 115 2.70 18.88 -6.40
C ILE A 115 3.67 20.05 -6.50
N ARG A 116 4.43 20.29 -5.44
CA ARG A 116 5.38 21.38 -5.42
C ARG A 116 6.69 21.01 -4.73
N LYS A 117 7.78 21.07 -5.51
CA LYS A 117 9.13 21.00 -4.93
C LYS A 117 9.45 22.33 -4.22
N MET A 118 10.17 22.24 -3.09
CA MET A 118 10.61 23.43 -2.35
C MET A 118 11.31 24.45 -3.26
N PHE A 119 10.92 25.72 -3.16
CA PHE A 119 11.43 26.83 -3.96
C PHE A 119 11.12 26.75 -5.48
N LYS A 120 10.16 25.93 -5.88
CA LYS A 120 9.70 25.86 -7.28
C LYS A 120 8.20 26.11 -7.38
N ASN A 121 7.74 26.44 -8.57
CA ASN A 121 6.32 26.53 -8.88
C ASN A 121 5.66 25.16 -8.75
N SER A 122 4.35 25.13 -8.45
CA SER A 122 3.54 23.92 -8.49
C SER A 122 3.49 23.38 -9.91
N THR A 123 3.45 22.05 -10.01
CA THR A 123 3.29 21.30 -11.27
C THR A 123 2.23 20.23 -11.06
N SER A 124 1.53 19.86 -12.12
CA SER A 124 0.61 18.71 -12.10
C SER A 124 1.33 17.43 -12.48
N ALA A 125 1.11 16.36 -11.72
CA ALA A 125 1.66 15.03 -12.01
C ALA A 125 0.59 13.94 -11.83
N ALA A 126 0.58 12.95 -12.72
CA ALA A 126 -0.16 11.71 -12.54
C ALA A 126 0.76 10.69 -11.86
N MET A 127 0.36 10.23 -10.67
CA MET A 127 1.18 9.34 -9.87
C MET A 127 0.70 7.90 -9.99
N THR A 128 1.64 6.96 -10.18
CA THR A 128 1.37 5.52 -10.20
C THR A 128 1.74 4.85 -8.87
N THR A 129 1.99 5.62 -7.83
CA THR A 129 2.37 5.15 -6.50
C THR A 129 1.25 4.35 -5.85
N SER A 130 1.51 3.10 -5.49
CA SER A 130 0.56 2.29 -4.71
C SER A 130 0.48 2.80 -3.27
N LEU A 131 -0.73 3.05 -2.80
CA LEU A 131 -0.96 3.56 -1.46
C LEU A 131 -1.26 2.41 -0.50
N ILE A 132 -0.34 2.13 0.40
CA ILE A 132 -0.45 1.09 1.43
C ILE A 132 -0.36 1.76 2.81
N PHE A 133 -1.32 1.47 3.66
CA PHE A 133 -1.39 2.00 5.02
C PHE A 133 -1.56 0.90 6.05
N THR A 134 -1.22 1.20 7.30
CA THR A 134 -1.56 0.35 8.44
C THR A 134 -2.45 1.11 9.42
N SER A 135 -3.34 0.38 10.09
CA SER A 135 -4.18 0.93 11.15
C SER A 135 -4.43 -0.12 12.24
N ASN A 136 -4.63 0.33 13.46
CA ASN A 136 -5.11 -0.51 14.55
C ASN A 136 -6.63 -0.59 14.59
N HIS A 137 -7.31 0.26 13.82
CA HIS A 137 -8.76 0.38 13.79
C HIS A 137 -9.29 0.51 12.36
N ILE A 138 -10.53 0.13 12.13
CA ILE A 138 -11.23 0.47 10.88
C ILE A 138 -11.47 1.98 10.88
N LEU A 139 -10.99 2.66 9.84
CA LEU A 139 -11.08 4.11 9.73
C LEU A 139 -12.54 4.58 9.65
N LYS A 140 -12.88 5.59 10.42
CA LYS A 140 -14.12 6.33 10.27
C LYS A 140 -13.92 7.36 9.15
N SER A 141 -14.56 7.14 8.02
CA SER A 141 -14.55 8.08 6.90
C SER A 141 -15.84 8.89 6.87
N TRP A 142 -15.75 10.20 6.58
CA TRP A 142 -16.92 11.06 6.33
C TRP A 142 -17.62 10.67 5.05
N GLU A 143 -16.90 10.15 4.07
CA GLU A 143 -17.47 9.70 2.82
C GLU A 143 -17.96 8.25 2.93
N LYS A 144 -19.26 8.07 2.84
CA LYS A 144 -19.93 6.77 2.83
C LYS A 144 -20.29 6.29 1.42
N GLY A 145 -19.89 7.05 0.39
CA GLY A 145 -20.27 6.80 -1.00
C GLY A 145 -19.62 5.56 -1.61
N GLU A 146 -20.25 5.00 -2.62
CA GLU A 146 -19.74 3.85 -3.38
C GLU A 146 -18.37 4.12 -4.02
N SER A 147 -18.08 5.39 -4.33
CA SER A 147 -16.78 5.83 -4.84
C SER A 147 -15.61 5.48 -3.90
N TYR A 148 -15.82 5.57 -2.59
CA TYR A 148 -14.83 5.17 -1.59
C TYR A 148 -14.76 3.65 -1.45
N LYS A 149 -15.91 3.00 -1.27
CA LYS A 149 -16.00 1.56 -1.01
C LYS A 149 -15.31 0.73 -2.09
N ARG A 150 -15.48 1.09 -3.35
CA ARG A 150 -14.87 0.37 -4.48
C ARG A 150 -13.35 0.53 -4.58
N ARG A 151 -12.74 1.53 -3.89
CA ARG A 151 -11.31 1.83 -3.97
C ARG A 151 -10.51 1.33 -2.77
N VAL A 152 -11.13 1.14 -1.63
CA VAL A 152 -10.43 0.67 -0.44
C VAL A 152 -10.49 -0.84 -0.33
N LEU A 153 -9.33 -1.47 -0.12
CA LEU A 153 -9.23 -2.86 0.31
C LEU A 153 -8.76 -2.91 1.75
N TRP A 154 -9.63 -3.42 2.61
CA TRP A 154 -9.35 -3.67 4.02
C TRP A 154 -8.76 -5.05 4.20
N LEU A 155 -7.59 -5.13 4.81
CA LEU A 155 -6.80 -6.34 4.94
C LEU A 155 -6.62 -6.69 6.42
N PRO A 156 -7.51 -7.48 6.99
CA PRO A 156 -7.45 -7.82 8.39
C PRO A 156 -6.26 -8.74 8.69
N MET A 157 -5.45 -8.37 9.68
CA MET A 157 -4.30 -9.13 10.14
C MET A 157 -4.62 -9.79 11.49
N TYR A 158 -5.04 -11.03 11.45
CA TYR A 158 -5.55 -11.76 12.61
C TYR A 158 -4.46 -12.41 13.47
N SER A 159 -3.36 -12.80 12.86
CA SER A 159 -2.39 -13.69 13.52
C SER A 159 -1.44 -12.91 14.42
N LYS A 160 -1.34 -13.34 15.68
CA LYS A 160 -0.29 -12.90 16.60
C LYS A 160 0.73 -14.04 16.77
N PRO A 161 2.03 -13.80 16.61
CA PRO A 161 3.02 -14.85 16.83
C PRO A 161 3.03 -15.28 18.30
N LYS A 162 2.99 -16.58 18.54
CA LYS A 162 3.07 -17.14 19.91
C LYS A 162 4.42 -16.84 20.57
N ARG A 163 5.48 -16.70 19.79
CA ARG A 163 6.84 -16.37 20.24
C ARG A 163 7.45 -15.32 19.33
N LYS A 164 7.99 -14.27 19.91
CA LYS A 164 8.74 -13.23 19.16
C LYS A 164 10.17 -13.73 18.89
N ASP A 165 10.56 -13.72 17.61
CA ASP A 165 11.94 -13.96 17.19
C ASP A 165 12.57 -12.61 16.83
N PRO A 166 13.57 -12.10 17.61
CA PRO A 166 14.20 -10.81 17.32
C PRO A 166 14.96 -10.81 15.97
N ARG A 167 15.32 -11.99 15.44
CA ARG A 167 15.99 -12.12 14.13
C ARG A 167 15.01 -12.40 12.98
N PHE A 168 13.71 -12.32 13.21
CA PHE A 168 12.71 -12.71 12.22
C PHE A 168 12.82 -11.87 10.94
N ILE A 169 12.90 -10.55 11.06
CA ILE A 169 13.05 -9.65 9.90
C ILE A 169 14.36 -9.96 9.17
N THR A 170 15.48 -10.10 9.88
CA THR A 170 16.78 -10.41 9.27
C THR A 170 16.75 -11.71 8.45
N LYS A 171 16.05 -12.74 8.94
CA LYS A 171 15.89 -14.01 8.21
C LYS A 171 15.07 -13.84 6.93
N LEU A 172 14.04 -13.00 6.97
CA LEU A 172 13.13 -12.74 5.85
C LEU A 172 13.67 -11.74 4.82
N THR A 173 14.75 -11.04 5.13
CA THR A 173 15.40 -10.05 4.25
C THR A 173 16.80 -10.45 3.81
N THR A 174 17.17 -11.74 3.93
CA THR A 174 18.38 -12.26 3.27
C THR A 174 18.21 -12.20 1.76
N GLN A 175 19.32 -12.12 1.01
CA GLN A 175 19.28 -12.06 -0.46
C GLN A 175 18.39 -13.16 -1.06
N LYS A 176 18.58 -14.44 -0.66
CA LYS A 176 17.76 -15.55 -1.13
C LYS A 176 16.27 -15.41 -0.78
N ALA A 177 15.96 -14.86 0.41
CA ALA A 177 14.59 -14.61 0.81
C ALA A 177 13.94 -13.51 -0.04
N LEU A 178 14.67 -12.42 -0.33
CA LEU A 178 14.20 -11.32 -1.18
C LEU A 178 13.94 -11.79 -2.62
N GLU A 179 14.82 -12.61 -3.19
CA GLU A 179 14.62 -13.22 -4.51
C GLU A 179 13.36 -14.10 -4.54
N TYR A 180 13.12 -14.90 -3.49
CA TYR A 180 11.92 -15.70 -3.36
C TYR A 180 10.66 -14.85 -3.22
N TRP A 181 10.69 -13.78 -2.42
CA TRP A 181 9.60 -12.81 -2.32
C TRP A 181 9.28 -12.18 -3.67
N LEU A 182 10.30 -11.72 -4.39
CA LEU A 182 10.13 -11.09 -5.70
C LEU A 182 9.49 -12.06 -6.70
N ARG A 183 9.90 -13.32 -6.71
CA ARG A 183 9.28 -14.35 -7.55
C ARG A 183 7.78 -14.48 -7.28
N LEU A 184 7.37 -14.56 -6.01
CA LEU A 184 5.96 -14.67 -5.65
C LEU A 184 5.16 -13.41 -6.01
N ILE A 185 5.79 -12.23 -5.90
CA ILE A 185 5.20 -10.96 -6.33
C ILE A 185 5.00 -10.93 -7.84
N ILE A 186 5.96 -11.42 -8.62
CA ILE A 186 5.83 -11.54 -10.09
C ILE A 186 4.69 -12.50 -10.47
N GLU A 187 4.52 -13.60 -9.74
CA GLU A 187 3.38 -14.49 -9.93
C GLU A 187 2.04 -13.79 -9.61
N GLY A 188 2.01 -12.97 -8.56
CA GLY A 188 0.87 -12.09 -8.25
C GLY A 188 0.60 -11.06 -9.36
N TYR A 189 1.64 -10.49 -9.95
CA TYR A 189 1.51 -9.58 -11.09
C TYR A 189 0.84 -10.26 -12.30
N LYS A 190 1.27 -11.49 -12.63
CA LYS A 190 0.65 -12.25 -13.73
C LYS A 190 -0.83 -12.50 -13.48
N ARG A 191 -1.21 -12.90 -12.26
CA ARG A 191 -2.62 -13.09 -11.90
C ARG A 191 -3.43 -11.80 -12.04
N LEU A 192 -2.92 -10.67 -11.54
CA LEU A 192 -3.59 -9.37 -11.71
C LEU A 192 -3.79 -9.01 -13.18
N TYR A 193 -2.79 -9.26 -14.01
CA TYR A 193 -2.85 -8.97 -15.44
C TYR A 193 -3.85 -9.87 -16.16
N GLU A 194 -3.88 -11.16 -15.85
CA GLU A 194 -4.77 -12.15 -16.46
C GLU A 194 -6.23 -11.96 -16.01
N ASN A 195 -6.45 -11.66 -14.73
CA ASN A 195 -7.80 -11.53 -14.18
C ASN A 195 -8.40 -10.12 -14.34
N GLY A 196 -7.57 -9.11 -14.52
CA GLY A 196 -7.99 -7.71 -14.59
C GLY A 196 -8.55 -7.13 -13.28
N ASP A 197 -8.51 -7.88 -12.17
CA ASP A 197 -8.89 -7.45 -10.82
C ASP A 197 -8.19 -8.32 -9.76
N PHE A 198 -8.30 -7.90 -8.50
CA PHE A 198 -7.76 -8.62 -7.34
C PHE A 198 -8.55 -9.89 -7.02
N THR A 199 -7.86 -10.90 -6.50
CA THR A 199 -8.48 -12.11 -5.96
C THR A 199 -9.48 -11.78 -4.85
N ASN A 200 -10.69 -12.33 -4.94
CA ASN A 200 -11.81 -12.16 -4.00
C ASN A 200 -11.97 -13.40 -3.09
#